data_ad7fa9c11c2fe9f56db13506543aaadb
#
_entry.id   ad7fa9c11c2fe9f56db13506543aaadb
#
_cell.length_a   1.000
_cell.length_b   1.000
_cell.length_c   1.000
_cell.angle_alpha   90.00
_cell.angle_beta   90.00
_cell.angle_gamma   90.00
#
_symmetry.space_group_name_H-M   'P 1'
#
loop_
_entity.id
_entity.type
_entity.pdbx_description
1 polymer ?
#
loop_
_entity_poly.entity_id
_entity_poly.type
_entity_poly.pdbx_seq_one_letter_code
_entity_poly.pdbx_strand_id
1 'polypeptide(L)'
;MHPRLSYRRTGSGEPLLLLHGIGATMDDFSALVPRLAEHFDVLNVDLPGHGSSPKHIGRPTIGALTDVLEADLDAHGLDRMHVLGNSLGGRLAIELAVRNRALSVVALSPSGLGLPPERVYQGALMTAARLLNKARNPFIEPMSRNVLGRTALTTGLRAMPWKTTRAEALSVKGGFAESAGFWSMLWDAILTDVPTGLDRIDCPVTLAQGVLDTVASAQTVRYVPLIPGARFVPLPWAGHAPQSDCPEAIVDLVRRTAARASTYCR
;
A
#
# COMPACT_ATOMS: atom_id res chain seq x y z
N MET A 1 12.89 -4.09 22.62
CA MET A 1 13.55 -3.95 21.31
C MET A 1 12.53 -4.38 20.27
N HIS A 2 12.05 -3.47 19.42
CA HIS A 2 11.14 -3.85 18.33
C HIS A 2 11.93 -4.67 17.30
N PRO A 3 11.38 -5.76 16.78
CA PRO A 3 12.03 -6.53 15.74
C PRO A 3 12.14 -5.68 14.48
N ARG A 4 13.31 -5.66 13.85
CA ARG A 4 13.55 -4.91 12.61
C ARG A 4 12.70 -5.45 11.47
N LEU A 5 12.16 -4.55 10.66
CA LEU A 5 11.45 -4.91 9.45
C LEU A 5 12.44 -5.36 8.36
N SER A 6 11.96 -6.23 7.49
CA SER A 6 12.68 -6.58 6.26
C SER A 6 12.50 -5.47 5.23
N TYR A 7 13.60 -5.03 4.61
CA TYR A 7 13.57 -3.98 3.61
C TYR A 7 14.66 -4.15 2.55
N ARG A 8 14.47 -3.46 1.42
CA ARG A 8 15.49 -3.23 0.40
C ARG A 8 15.67 -1.73 0.25
N ARG A 9 16.92 -1.25 0.25
CA ARG A 9 17.26 0.16 0.04
C ARG A 9 18.04 0.31 -1.26
N THR A 10 17.61 1.24 -2.12
CA THR A 10 18.17 1.40 -3.47
C THR A 10 18.06 2.86 -3.89
N GLY A 11 19.11 3.37 -4.55
CA GLY A 11 19.16 4.75 -5.03
C GLY A 11 19.88 5.68 -4.04
N SER A 12 19.70 6.99 -4.25
CA SER A 12 20.28 8.05 -3.44
C SER A 12 19.42 9.31 -3.57
N GLY A 13 19.54 10.25 -2.61
CA GLY A 13 18.76 11.49 -2.59
C GLY A 13 17.84 11.58 -1.39
N GLU A 14 16.70 12.27 -1.55
CA GLU A 14 15.70 12.36 -0.48
C GLU A 14 15.06 10.99 -0.21
N PRO A 15 14.84 10.64 1.07
CA PRO A 15 14.31 9.32 1.42
C PRO A 15 12.85 9.16 0.97
N LEU A 16 12.55 8.01 0.36
CA LEU A 16 11.22 7.61 -0.07
C LEU A 16 10.86 6.22 0.50
N LEU A 17 9.85 6.15 1.34
CA LEU A 17 9.31 4.93 1.92
C LEU A 17 8.20 4.36 1.04
N LEU A 18 8.25 3.05 0.74
CA LEU A 18 7.20 2.33 0.02
C LEU A 18 6.48 1.35 0.95
N LEU A 19 5.14 1.46 1.02
CA LEU A 19 4.27 0.67 1.91
C LEU A 19 3.21 -0.08 1.10
N HIS A 20 3.32 -1.40 1.05
CA HIS A 20 2.38 -2.27 0.32
C HIS A 20 1.05 -2.48 1.04
N GLY A 21 0.08 -3.10 0.38
CA GLY A 21 -1.23 -3.45 0.92
C GLY A 21 -1.24 -4.75 1.75
N ILE A 22 -2.37 -5.03 2.41
CA ILE A 22 -2.58 -6.31 3.10
C ILE A 22 -2.48 -7.48 2.13
N GLY A 23 -1.76 -8.53 2.52
CA GLY A 23 -1.55 -9.71 1.67
C GLY A 23 -0.63 -9.48 0.46
N ALA A 24 0.10 -8.36 0.43
CA ALA A 24 1.18 -8.11 -0.53
C ALA A 24 2.55 -8.21 0.15
N THR A 25 3.61 -7.89 -0.57
CA THR A 25 4.98 -7.78 -0.06
C THR A 25 5.67 -6.59 -0.74
N MET A 26 6.90 -6.27 -0.33
CA MET A 26 7.70 -5.24 -0.98
C MET A 26 7.88 -5.46 -2.50
N ASP A 27 7.73 -6.70 -2.98
CA ASP A 27 7.83 -7.03 -4.41
C ASP A 27 6.70 -6.42 -5.26
N ASP A 28 5.61 -5.95 -4.63
CA ASP A 28 4.49 -5.26 -5.29
C ASP A 28 4.93 -3.93 -5.95
N PHE A 29 6.04 -3.37 -5.50
CA PHE A 29 6.65 -2.17 -6.07
C PHE A 29 7.83 -2.44 -7.01
N SER A 30 8.11 -3.71 -7.37
CA SER A 30 9.28 -4.08 -8.18
C SER A 30 9.37 -3.34 -9.52
N ALA A 31 8.23 -3.01 -10.15
CA ALA A 31 8.18 -2.22 -11.38
C ALA A 31 8.53 -0.74 -11.18
N LEU A 32 8.31 -0.20 -9.96
CA LEU A 32 8.56 1.21 -9.64
C LEU A 32 9.97 1.47 -9.13
N VAL A 33 10.52 0.55 -8.31
CA VAL A 33 11.78 0.75 -7.59
C VAL A 33 12.93 1.21 -8.50
N PRO A 34 13.20 0.60 -9.67
CA PRO A 34 14.31 1.05 -10.52
C PRO A 34 14.18 2.50 -10.98
N ARG A 35 12.95 2.93 -11.30
CA ARG A 35 12.66 4.30 -11.79
C ARG A 35 12.66 5.33 -10.65
N LEU A 36 12.14 4.96 -9.48
CA LEU A 36 12.13 5.83 -8.29
C LEU A 36 13.56 6.02 -7.76
N ALA A 37 14.40 4.98 -7.81
CA ALA A 37 15.79 5.02 -7.38
C ALA A 37 16.69 5.95 -8.20
N GLU A 38 16.27 6.36 -9.39
CA GLU A 38 16.94 7.41 -10.17
C GLU A 38 16.82 8.80 -9.52
N HIS A 39 15.86 8.98 -8.58
CA HIS A 39 15.50 10.27 -8.01
C HIS A 39 15.49 10.31 -6.48
N PHE A 40 15.38 9.14 -5.84
CA PHE A 40 15.18 9.00 -4.40
C PHE A 40 16.06 7.90 -3.81
N ASP A 41 16.33 8.01 -2.53
CA ASP A 41 16.82 6.93 -1.70
C ASP A 41 15.61 6.09 -1.26
N VAL A 42 15.30 5.05 -2.02
CA VAL A 42 14.08 4.25 -1.88
C VAL A 42 14.25 3.20 -0.78
N LEU A 43 13.44 3.28 0.26
CA LEU A 43 13.28 2.27 1.31
C LEU A 43 11.98 1.50 1.06
N ASN A 44 12.09 0.29 0.52
CA ASN A 44 10.97 -0.60 0.22
C ASN A 44 10.88 -1.68 1.29
N VAL A 45 9.80 -1.69 2.08
CA VAL A 45 9.67 -2.53 3.29
C VAL A 45 8.57 -3.57 3.17
N ASP A 46 8.78 -4.74 3.79
CA ASP A 46 7.69 -5.64 4.13
C ASP A 46 7.02 -5.16 5.42
N LEU A 47 5.72 -4.93 5.40
CA LEU A 47 4.94 -4.55 6.57
C LEU A 47 5.00 -5.65 7.65
N PRO A 48 4.79 -5.34 8.94
CA PRO A 48 4.76 -6.34 9.99
C PRO A 48 3.86 -7.53 9.65
N GLY A 49 4.40 -8.74 9.75
CA GLY A 49 3.69 -9.99 9.44
C GLY A 49 3.52 -10.29 7.95
N HIS A 50 4.20 -9.58 7.07
CA HIS A 50 4.24 -9.84 5.63
C HIS A 50 5.67 -10.13 5.18
N GLY A 51 5.79 -10.87 4.08
CA GLY A 51 7.08 -11.22 3.50
C GLY A 51 8.03 -11.81 4.54
N SER A 52 9.19 -11.19 4.68
CA SER A 52 10.21 -11.59 5.67
C SER A 52 10.16 -10.79 6.97
N SER A 53 9.22 -9.85 7.12
CA SER A 53 9.07 -9.08 8.35
C SER A 53 8.39 -9.88 9.46
N PRO A 54 8.86 -9.73 10.72
CA PRO A 54 8.27 -10.40 11.87
C PRO A 54 6.83 -9.93 12.09
N LYS A 55 6.01 -10.84 12.66
CA LYS A 55 4.64 -10.52 13.02
C LYS A 55 4.61 -9.49 14.17
N HIS A 56 3.69 -8.52 14.08
CA HIS A 56 3.39 -7.64 15.21
C HIS A 56 2.84 -8.43 16.40
N ILE A 57 3.29 -8.08 17.61
CA ILE A 57 2.79 -8.64 18.86
C ILE A 57 1.65 -7.77 19.37
N GLY A 58 0.49 -8.34 19.62
CA GLY A 58 -0.72 -7.63 20.03
C GLY A 58 -1.68 -7.34 18.88
N ARG A 59 -2.59 -6.38 19.09
CA ARG A 59 -3.58 -5.98 18.07
C ARG A 59 -2.93 -5.08 17.02
N PRO A 60 -2.95 -5.46 15.74
CA PRO A 60 -2.32 -4.69 14.66
C PRO A 60 -3.22 -3.54 14.19
N THR A 61 -3.55 -2.62 15.08
CA THR A 61 -4.24 -1.38 14.71
C THR A 61 -3.34 -0.50 13.84
N ILE A 62 -3.90 0.47 13.12
CA ILE A 62 -3.11 1.43 12.33
C ILE A 62 -2.06 2.11 13.23
N GLY A 63 -2.46 2.56 14.43
CA GLY A 63 -1.52 3.17 15.37
C GLY A 63 -0.36 2.24 15.72
N ALA A 64 -0.65 1.00 16.12
CA ALA A 64 0.37 0.02 16.52
C ALA A 64 1.31 -0.37 15.36
N LEU A 65 0.79 -0.49 14.13
CA LEU A 65 1.61 -0.75 12.95
C LEU A 65 2.50 0.46 12.62
N THR A 66 1.98 1.68 12.80
CA THR A 66 2.77 2.90 12.62
C THR A 66 3.86 3.03 13.67
N ASP A 67 3.59 2.67 14.94
CA ASP A 67 4.61 2.67 16.01
C ASP A 67 5.81 1.77 15.63
N VAL A 68 5.54 0.60 15.01
CA VAL A 68 6.61 -0.29 14.53
C VAL A 68 7.38 0.34 13.37
N LEU A 69 6.68 0.98 12.42
CA LEU A 69 7.32 1.69 11.31
C LEU A 69 8.20 2.83 11.82
N GLU A 70 7.71 3.67 12.73
CA GLU A 70 8.48 4.79 13.31
C GLU A 70 9.74 4.29 14.02
N ALA A 71 9.63 3.25 14.85
CA ALA A 71 10.77 2.67 15.54
C ALA A 71 11.84 2.12 14.57
N ASP A 72 11.42 1.55 13.44
CA ASP A 72 12.33 1.06 12.40
C ASP A 72 12.96 2.22 11.62
N LEU A 73 12.20 3.26 11.28
CA LEU A 73 12.68 4.47 10.62
C LEU A 73 13.69 5.23 11.50
N ASP A 74 13.42 5.36 12.80
CA ASP A 74 14.34 5.97 13.77
C ASP A 74 15.66 5.20 13.84
N ALA A 75 15.60 3.86 13.80
CA ALA A 75 16.79 3.02 13.75
C ALA A 75 17.61 3.18 12.45
N HIS A 76 17.01 3.71 11.39
CA HIS A 76 17.68 4.09 10.15
C HIS A 76 18.09 5.57 10.08
N GLY A 77 17.85 6.34 11.14
CA GLY A 77 18.12 7.78 11.19
C GLY A 77 17.22 8.62 10.29
N LEU A 78 16.02 8.11 9.98
CA LEU A 78 15.04 8.76 9.11
C LEU A 78 13.95 9.43 9.96
N ASP A 79 14.00 10.74 10.07
CA ASP A 79 13.00 11.54 10.80
C ASP A 79 11.75 11.79 9.93
N ARG A 80 11.93 12.39 8.76
CA ARG A 80 10.85 12.64 7.78
C ARG A 80 11.25 12.15 6.41
N MET A 81 10.30 11.63 5.64
CA MET A 81 10.52 11.10 4.30
C MET A 81 9.30 11.29 3.41
N HIS A 82 9.49 11.18 2.10
CA HIS A 82 8.37 11.00 1.18
C HIS A 82 7.79 9.59 1.39
N VAL A 83 6.47 9.44 1.25
CA VAL A 83 5.81 8.15 1.44
C VAL A 83 4.89 7.83 0.27
N LEU A 84 5.06 6.65 -0.32
CA LEU A 84 4.14 6.05 -1.27
C LEU A 84 3.52 4.81 -0.62
N GLY A 85 2.19 4.75 -0.53
CA GLY A 85 1.52 3.58 0.02
C GLY A 85 0.30 3.17 -0.78
N ASN A 86 0.03 1.85 -0.84
CA ASN A 86 -1.17 1.30 -1.46
C ASN A 86 -2.08 0.65 -0.42
N SER A 87 -3.38 0.89 -0.50
CA SER A 87 -4.41 0.27 0.35
C SER A 87 -4.12 0.44 1.85
N LEU A 88 -3.81 -0.63 2.60
CA LEU A 88 -3.32 -0.56 3.99
C LEU A 88 -2.07 0.33 4.10
N GLY A 89 -1.11 0.17 3.20
CA GLY A 89 0.08 1.02 3.15
C GLY A 89 -0.25 2.49 2.86
N GLY A 90 -1.29 2.75 2.06
CA GLY A 90 -1.80 4.10 1.83
C GLY A 90 -2.40 4.73 3.10
N ARG A 91 -3.10 3.92 3.90
CA ARG A 91 -3.62 4.36 5.20
C ARG A 91 -2.50 4.64 6.21
N LEU A 92 -1.45 3.78 6.23
CA LEU A 92 -0.26 3.99 7.06
C LEU A 92 0.54 5.23 6.63
N ALA A 93 0.63 5.49 5.32
CA ALA A 93 1.26 6.71 4.79
C ALA A 93 0.55 7.99 5.28
N ILE A 94 -0.79 7.97 5.29
CA ILE A 94 -1.60 9.06 5.84
C ILE A 94 -1.38 9.19 7.36
N GLU A 95 -1.29 8.08 8.10
CA GLU A 95 -1.01 8.11 9.55
C GLU A 95 0.37 8.69 9.85
N LEU A 96 1.39 8.34 9.08
CA LEU A 96 2.73 8.95 9.19
C LEU A 96 2.68 10.47 8.95
N ALA A 97 1.84 10.94 8.03
CA ALA A 97 1.64 12.38 7.83
C ALA A 97 0.93 13.04 9.03
N VAL A 98 -0.09 12.41 9.61
CA VAL A 98 -0.75 12.89 10.84
C VAL A 98 0.26 13.03 12.00
N ARG A 99 1.26 12.14 12.04
CA ARG A 99 2.34 12.14 13.04
C ARG A 99 3.55 13.01 12.66
N ASN A 100 3.43 13.82 11.60
CA ASN A 100 4.49 14.69 11.11
C ASN A 100 5.79 13.96 10.70
N ARG A 101 5.66 12.70 10.25
CA ARG A 101 6.78 11.86 9.76
C ARG A 101 6.90 11.87 8.24
N ALA A 102 5.99 12.55 7.52
CA ALA A 102 6.02 12.62 6.07
C ALA A 102 6.41 14.01 5.55
N LEU A 103 7.31 14.06 4.56
CA LEU A 103 7.58 15.24 3.73
C LEU A 103 6.50 15.43 2.66
N SER A 104 6.01 14.34 2.10
CA SER A 104 4.85 14.29 1.22
C SER A 104 4.27 12.88 1.16
N VAL A 105 3.01 12.75 0.77
CA VAL A 105 2.32 11.46 0.68
C VAL A 105 1.69 11.28 -0.70
N VAL A 106 1.92 10.11 -1.30
CA VAL A 106 1.09 9.56 -2.38
C VAL A 106 0.38 8.33 -1.84
N ALA A 107 -0.93 8.43 -1.62
CA ALA A 107 -1.75 7.33 -1.12
C ALA A 107 -2.60 6.77 -2.27
N LEU A 108 -2.31 5.52 -2.64
CA LEU A 108 -3.02 4.78 -3.68
C LEU A 108 -4.15 3.97 -3.04
N SER A 109 -5.39 4.29 -3.37
CA SER A 109 -6.57 3.55 -2.87
C SER A 109 -6.57 3.29 -1.35
N PRO A 110 -6.28 4.29 -0.49
CA PRO A 110 -6.12 4.09 0.95
C PRO A 110 -7.39 3.52 1.59
N SER A 111 -7.23 2.58 2.54
CA SER A 111 -8.32 2.08 3.38
C SER A 111 -8.71 3.07 4.49
N GLY A 112 -9.80 2.80 5.23
CA GLY A 112 -10.17 3.51 6.47
C GLY A 112 -11.48 4.30 6.40
N LEU A 113 -11.88 4.85 5.25
CA LEU A 113 -13.14 5.60 5.09
C LEU A 113 -14.24 4.82 4.35
N GLY A 114 -14.21 3.50 4.41
CA GLY A 114 -15.29 2.65 3.89
C GLY A 114 -16.57 2.82 4.71
N LEU A 115 -17.71 2.94 4.02
CA LEU A 115 -19.03 2.87 4.65
C LEU A 115 -19.35 1.43 5.09
N PRO A 116 -20.29 1.19 6.02
CA PRO A 116 -20.59 -0.15 6.51
C PRO A 116 -20.81 -1.21 5.42
N PRO A 117 -21.59 -0.96 4.34
CA PRO A 117 -21.75 -1.94 3.26
C PRO A 117 -20.44 -2.22 2.51
N GLU A 118 -19.60 -1.19 2.30
CA GLU A 118 -18.30 -1.32 1.64
C GLU A 118 -17.33 -2.14 2.49
N ARG A 119 -17.34 -1.94 3.81
CA ARG A 119 -16.52 -2.74 4.75
C ARG A 119 -16.91 -4.21 4.75
N VAL A 120 -18.22 -4.52 4.71
CA VAL A 120 -18.72 -5.90 4.60
C VAL A 120 -18.24 -6.52 3.28
N TYR A 121 -18.39 -5.79 2.17
CA TYR A 121 -17.92 -6.24 0.86
C TYR A 121 -16.40 -6.48 0.84
N GLN A 122 -15.61 -5.54 1.35
CA GLN A 122 -14.16 -5.68 1.46
C GLN A 122 -13.76 -6.88 2.33
N GLY A 123 -14.41 -7.06 3.47
CA GLY A 123 -14.19 -8.20 4.36
C GLY A 123 -14.45 -9.53 3.65
N ALA A 124 -15.55 -9.63 2.92
CA ALA A 124 -15.89 -10.83 2.15
C ALA A 124 -14.89 -11.08 1.02
N LEU A 125 -14.52 -10.04 0.26
CA LEU A 125 -13.56 -10.13 -0.84
C LEU A 125 -12.17 -10.56 -0.35
N MET A 126 -11.66 -9.92 0.72
CA MET A 126 -10.34 -10.25 1.28
C MET A 126 -10.34 -11.65 1.90
N THR A 127 -11.45 -12.06 2.53
CA THR A 127 -11.63 -13.42 3.04
C THR A 127 -11.58 -14.44 1.89
N ALA A 128 -12.31 -14.19 0.81
CA ALA A 128 -12.29 -15.06 -0.37
C ALA A 128 -10.88 -15.14 -0.98
N ALA A 129 -10.21 -14.00 -1.16
CA ALA A 129 -8.84 -13.96 -1.66
C ALA A 129 -7.88 -14.77 -0.77
N ARG A 130 -7.96 -14.62 0.56
CA ARG A 130 -7.15 -15.39 1.52
C ARG A 130 -7.41 -16.88 1.43
N LEU A 131 -8.67 -17.29 1.33
CA LEU A 131 -9.06 -18.70 1.26
C LEU A 131 -8.63 -19.35 -0.05
N LEU A 132 -8.77 -18.64 -1.17
CA LEU A 132 -8.33 -19.11 -2.50
C LEU A 132 -6.80 -19.25 -2.57
N ASN A 133 -6.07 -18.31 -1.97
CA ASN A 133 -4.61 -18.28 -1.99
C ASN A 133 -3.93 -19.01 -0.82
N LYS A 134 -4.61 -19.94 -0.15
CA LYS A 134 -3.97 -20.78 0.88
C LYS A 134 -2.69 -21.42 0.35
N ALA A 135 -1.65 -21.51 1.19
CA ALA A 135 -0.32 -22.00 0.84
C ALA A 135 -0.32 -23.37 0.14
N ARG A 136 -1.30 -24.24 0.44
CA ARG A 136 -1.46 -25.58 -0.11
C ARG A 136 -2.56 -25.72 -1.17
N ASN A 137 -3.01 -24.62 -1.79
CA ASN A 137 -3.98 -24.75 -2.89
C ASN A 137 -3.25 -25.30 -4.14
N PRO A 138 -3.52 -26.56 -4.56
CA PRO A 138 -2.79 -27.19 -5.65
C PRO A 138 -3.14 -26.61 -7.03
N PHE A 139 -4.21 -25.84 -7.12
CA PHE A 139 -4.69 -25.29 -8.41
C PHE A 139 -3.97 -24.01 -8.82
N ILE A 140 -3.38 -23.26 -7.88
CA ILE A 140 -2.77 -21.96 -8.19
C ILE A 140 -1.55 -22.09 -9.09
N GLU A 141 -0.67 -23.05 -8.81
CA GLU A 141 0.53 -23.28 -9.63
C GLU A 141 0.16 -23.62 -11.10
N PRO A 142 -0.73 -24.57 -11.38
CA PRO A 142 -1.22 -24.79 -12.75
C PRO A 142 -1.91 -23.56 -13.35
N MET A 143 -2.75 -22.84 -12.61
CA MET A 143 -3.41 -21.62 -13.07
C MET A 143 -2.40 -20.54 -13.47
N SER A 144 -1.31 -20.37 -12.72
CA SER A 144 -0.29 -19.35 -13.02
C SER A 144 0.42 -19.56 -14.36
N ARG A 145 0.36 -20.78 -14.93
CA ARG A 145 1.04 -21.15 -16.18
C ARG A 145 0.36 -20.65 -17.45
N ASN A 146 -0.92 -20.34 -17.39
CA ASN A 146 -1.68 -19.87 -18.56
C ASN A 146 -2.38 -18.53 -18.29
N VAL A 147 -2.74 -17.84 -19.38
CA VAL A 147 -3.34 -16.49 -19.31
C VAL A 147 -4.67 -16.49 -18.57
N LEU A 148 -5.56 -17.45 -18.84
CA LEU A 148 -6.88 -17.52 -18.21
C LEU A 148 -6.78 -17.69 -16.71
N GLY A 149 -5.89 -18.58 -16.26
CA GLY A 149 -5.65 -18.81 -14.83
C GLY A 149 -5.08 -17.57 -14.14
N ARG A 150 -4.08 -16.90 -14.74
CA ARG A 150 -3.54 -15.64 -14.20
C ARG A 150 -4.60 -14.54 -14.13
N THR A 151 -5.41 -14.42 -15.17
CA THR A 151 -6.55 -13.50 -15.19
C THR A 151 -7.47 -13.76 -14.00
N ALA A 152 -7.89 -15.00 -13.79
CA ALA A 152 -8.76 -15.36 -12.67
C ALA A 152 -8.13 -15.07 -11.31
N LEU A 153 -6.81 -15.30 -11.15
CA LEU A 153 -6.09 -15.07 -9.88
C LEU A 153 -5.93 -13.59 -9.53
N THR A 154 -5.94 -12.69 -10.51
CA THR A 154 -5.65 -11.25 -10.31
C THR A 154 -6.83 -10.34 -10.67
N THR A 155 -7.97 -10.92 -11.09
CA THR A 155 -9.23 -10.17 -11.28
C THR A 155 -9.63 -9.49 -9.97
N GLY A 156 -10.05 -8.23 -10.06
CA GLY A 156 -10.38 -7.38 -8.90
C GLY A 156 -9.19 -6.60 -8.34
N LEU A 157 -7.95 -7.08 -8.51
CA LEU A 157 -6.76 -6.34 -8.11
C LEU A 157 -6.21 -5.46 -9.24
N ARG A 158 -6.26 -5.95 -10.48
CA ARG A 158 -5.71 -5.28 -11.67
C ARG A 158 -6.81 -4.92 -12.68
N ALA A 159 -6.60 -3.84 -13.39
CA ALA A 159 -7.47 -3.42 -14.48
C ALA A 159 -7.34 -4.33 -15.72
N MET A 160 -6.13 -4.83 -15.98
CA MET A 160 -5.81 -5.70 -17.10
C MET A 160 -5.20 -7.02 -16.61
N PRO A 161 -5.99 -7.88 -15.93
CA PRO A 161 -5.46 -9.08 -15.29
C PRO A 161 -4.87 -10.10 -16.28
N TRP A 162 -5.26 -10.06 -17.55
CA TRP A 162 -4.69 -10.91 -18.62
C TRP A 162 -3.25 -10.54 -18.97
N LYS A 163 -2.77 -9.35 -18.61
CA LYS A 163 -1.37 -8.92 -18.77
C LYS A 163 -0.47 -9.37 -17.60
N THR A 164 -1.04 -9.91 -16.54
CA THR A 164 -0.27 -10.38 -15.37
C THR A 164 0.72 -11.46 -15.77
N THR A 165 1.97 -11.29 -15.40
CA THR A 165 3.00 -12.31 -15.55
C THR A 165 2.82 -13.45 -14.56
N ARG A 166 3.49 -14.59 -14.81
CA ARG A 166 3.47 -15.70 -13.86
C ARG A 166 4.10 -15.32 -12.51
N ALA A 167 5.19 -14.56 -12.54
CA ALA A 167 5.87 -14.11 -11.33
C ALA A 167 4.94 -13.25 -10.46
N GLU A 168 4.25 -12.28 -11.04
CA GLU A 168 3.29 -11.42 -10.32
C GLU A 168 2.12 -12.23 -9.73
N ALA A 169 1.55 -13.17 -10.50
CA ALA A 169 0.47 -14.02 -9.99
C ALA A 169 0.90 -14.90 -8.80
N LEU A 170 2.14 -15.38 -8.82
CA LEU A 170 2.71 -16.16 -7.72
C LEU A 170 3.07 -15.27 -6.51
N SER A 171 3.49 -14.02 -6.73
CA SER A 171 3.73 -13.04 -5.66
C SER A 171 2.44 -12.73 -4.91
N VAL A 172 1.32 -12.50 -5.61
CA VAL A 172 -0.01 -12.32 -4.99
C VAL A 172 -0.37 -13.54 -4.13
N LYS A 173 -0.14 -14.76 -4.65
CA LYS A 173 -0.35 -15.99 -3.86
C LYS A 173 0.48 -15.98 -2.58
N GLY A 174 1.79 -15.76 -2.71
CA GLY A 174 2.73 -15.78 -1.58
C GLY A 174 2.31 -14.78 -0.50
N GLY A 175 2.07 -13.55 -0.87
CA GLY A 175 1.63 -12.49 0.03
C GLY A 175 0.38 -12.86 0.82
N PHE A 176 -0.69 -13.30 0.14
CA PHE A 176 -1.92 -13.73 0.83
C PHE A 176 -1.74 -15.03 1.65
N ALA A 177 -0.97 -16.00 1.16
CA ALA A 177 -0.79 -17.28 1.83
C ALA A 177 0.05 -17.19 3.10
N GLU A 178 1.07 -16.34 3.11
CA GLU A 178 2.13 -16.31 4.12
C GLU A 178 1.98 -15.15 5.11
N SER A 179 1.08 -14.19 4.85
CA SER A 179 0.82 -13.07 5.77
C SER A 179 0.39 -13.56 7.16
N ALA A 180 1.31 -13.46 8.12
CA ALA A 180 1.07 -13.81 9.51
C ALA A 180 0.21 -12.74 10.19
N GLY A 181 -0.92 -13.13 10.80
CA GLY A 181 -1.82 -12.17 11.42
C GLY A 181 -2.80 -11.49 10.46
N PHE A 182 -2.95 -12.02 9.24
CA PHE A 182 -3.87 -11.49 8.23
C PHE A 182 -5.27 -11.18 8.79
N TRP A 183 -5.87 -12.09 9.55
CA TRP A 183 -7.24 -11.93 10.08
C TRP A 183 -7.35 -10.78 11.07
N SER A 184 -6.39 -10.66 11.98
CA SER A 184 -6.36 -9.55 12.93
C SER A 184 -6.11 -8.20 12.23
N MET A 185 -5.21 -8.15 11.23
CA MET A 185 -5.01 -6.94 10.42
C MET A 185 -6.23 -6.57 9.59
N LEU A 186 -6.88 -7.55 8.96
CA LEU A 186 -8.13 -7.29 8.24
C LEU A 186 -9.17 -6.66 9.16
N TRP A 187 -9.32 -7.19 10.36
CA TRP A 187 -10.28 -6.66 11.33
C TRP A 187 -9.86 -5.31 11.90
N ASP A 188 -8.67 -5.26 12.54
CA ASP A 188 -8.26 -4.11 13.34
C ASP A 188 -7.77 -2.92 12.50
N ALA A 189 -7.12 -3.17 11.35
CA ALA A 189 -6.51 -2.10 10.55
C ALA A 189 -7.33 -1.72 9.31
N ILE A 190 -8.26 -2.55 8.85
CA ILE A 190 -9.03 -2.26 7.62
C ILE A 190 -10.52 -2.08 7.91
N LEU A 191 -11.14 -3.04 8.61
CA LEU A 191 -12.60 -3.04 8.77
C LEU A 191 -13.08 -2.15 9.92
N THR A 192 -12.29 -1.96 10.98
CA THR A 192 -12.70 -1.19 12.16
C THR A 192 -11.93 0.11 12.34
N ASP A 193 -10.86 0.36 11.58
CA ASP A 193 -10.13 1.64 11.64
C ASP A 193 -11.00 2.82 11.23
N VAL A 194 -10.81 3.93 11.93
CA VAL A 194 -11.42 5.23 11.61
C VAL A 194 -10.31 6.29 11.68
N PRO A 195 -9.89 6.85 10.55
CA PRO A 195 -8.87 7.89 10.53
C PRO A 195 -9.26 9.11 11.34
N THR A 196 -8.32 9.63 12.13
CA THR A 196 -8.49 10.85 12.93
C THR A 196 -7.31 11.80 12.71
N GLY A 197 -7.48 13.09 13.02
CA GLY A 197 -6.41 14.08 12.93
C GLY A 197 -5.98 14.42 11.51
N LEU A 198 -6.79 14.11 10.50
CA LEU A 198 -6.49 14.37 9.09
C LEU A 198 -6.36 15.87 8.79
N ASP A 199 -7.04 16.70 9.53
CA ASP A 199 -6.99 18.17 9.49
C ASP A 199 -5.64 18.76 9.95
N ARG A 200 -4.81 17.97 10.64
CA ARG A 200 -3.49 18.37 11.13
C ARG A 200 -2.35 18.10 10.15
N ILE A 201 -2.64 17.45 9.01
CA ILE A 201 -1.61 17.13 8.03
C ILE A 201 -1.09 18.43 7.39
N ASP A 202 0.21 18.65 7.51
CA ASP A 202 0.92 19.87 7.08
C ASP A 202 1.84 19.66 5.86
N CYS A 203 1.72 18.53 5.17
CA CYS A 203 2.52 18.20 4.00
C CYS A 203 1.65 17.95 2.75
N PRO A 204 2.22 18.03 1.54
CA PRO A 204 1.49 17.73 0.32
C PRO A 204 0.99 16.29 0.29
N VAL A 205 -0.32 16.11 0.08
CA VAL A 205 -0.95 14.79 -0.10
C VAL A 205 -1.56 14.68 -1.48
N THR A 206 -1.22 13.61 -2.18
CA THR A 206 -1.88 13.17 -3.41
C THR A 206 -2.57 11.85 -3.16
N LEU A 207 -3.88 11.85 -3.33
CA LEU A 207 -4.74 10.68 -3.24
C LEU A 207 -5.00 10.20 -4.66
N ALA A 208 -4.65 8.96 -5.00
CA ALA A 208 -4.88 8.45 -6.34
C ALA A 208 -5.62 7.11 -6.28
N GLN A 209 -6.48 6.89 -7.27
CA GLN A 209 -7.27 5.65 -7.34
C GLN A 209 -7.48 5.22 -8.78
N GLY A 210 -7.36 3.93 -9.01
CA GLY A 210 -7.74 3.35 -10.29
C GLY A 210 -9.24 3.49 -10.54
N VAL A 211 -9.62 3.94 -11.74
CA VAL A 211 -11.04 4.08 -12.12
C VAL A 211 -11.77 2.72 -12.11
N LEU A 212 -11.02 1.64 -12.32
CA LEU A 212 -11.52 0.26 -12.29
C LEU A 212 -11.28 -0.44 -10.95
N ASP A 213 -10.97 0.31 -9.88
CA ASP A 213 -10.79 -0.24 -8.54
C ASP A 213 -12.13 -0.65 -7.94
N THR A 214 -12.34 -1.94 -7.83
CA THR A 214 -13.54 -2.53 -7.22
C THR A 214 -13.38 -2.84 -5.74
N VAL A 215 -12.15 -2.73 -5.19
CA VAL A 215 -11.85 -3.05 -3.78
C VAL A 215 -12.08 -1.85 -2.87
N ALA A 216 -11.48 -0.70 -3.21
CA ALA A 216 -11.55 0.50 -2.38
C ALA A 216 -12.86 1.30 -2.55
N SER A 217 -13.67 0.97 -3.57
CA SER A 217 -14.90 1.73 -3.87
C SER A 217 -14.64 3.24 -3.93
N ALA A 218 -15.47 4.08 -3.29
CA ALA A 218 -15.32 5.54 -3.28
C ALA A 218 -14.58 6.09 -2.06
N GLN A 219 -13.95 5.25 -1.22
CA GLN A 219 -13.39 5.74 0.04
C GLN A 219 -12.19 6.70 -0.14
N THR A 220 -11.40 6.56 -1.20
CA THR A 220 -10.29 7.49 -1.49
C THR A 220 -10.74 8.93 -1.64
N VAL A 221 -11.85 9.17 -2.34
CA VAL A 221 -12.38 10.52 -2.56
C VAL A 221 -12.84 11.17 -1.25
N ARG A 222 -13.28 10.37 -0.28
CA ARG A 222 -13.74 10.88 1.03
C ARG A 222 -12.62 11.48 1.87
N TYR A 223 -11.35 11.15 1.60
CA TYR A 223 -10.21 11.79 2.24
C TYR A 223 -10.00 13.23 1.80
N VAL A 224 -10.39 13.59 0.56
CA VAL A 224 -10.10 14.91 -0.03
C VAL A 224 -10.59 16.07 0.83
N PRO A 225 -11.85 16.13 1.28
CA PRO A 225 -12.33 17.24 2.09
C PRO A 225 -11.79 17.22 3.54
N LEU A 226 -11.15 16.14 3.97
CA LEU A 226 -10.67 15.97 5.34
C LEU A 226 -9.18 16.32 5.50
N ILE A 227 -8.42 16.36 4.40
CA ILE A 227 -6.97 16.64 4.41
C ILE A 227 -6.72 18.00 3.73
N PRO A 228 -6.17 19.00 4.43
CA PRO A 228 -5.89 20.30 3.87
C PRO A 228 -5.01 20.23 2.60
N GLY A 229 -5.42 20.84 1.52
CA GLY A 229 -4.65 20.90 0.27
C GLY A 229 -4.44 19.57 -0.44
N ALA A 230 -5.15 18.50 -0.04
CA ALA A 230 -5.10 17.21 -0.72
C ALA A 230 -5.58 17.31 -2.17
N ARG A 231 -4.92 16.57 -3.06
CA ARG A 231 -5.32 16.46 -4.47
C ARG A 231 -5.76 15.04 -4.78
N PHE A 232 -6.86 14.90 -5.52
CA PHE A 232 -7.31 13.62 -6.02
C PHE A 232 -6.93 13.45 -7.50
N VAL A 233 -6.41 12.27 -7.84
CA VAL A 233 -6.02 11.91 -9.20
C VAL A 233 -6.67 10.57 -9.56
N PRO A 234 -7.68 10.56 -10.44
CA PRO A 234 -8.18 9.32 -11.01
C PRO A 234 -7.16 8.75 -11.99
N LEU A 235 -6.93 7.44 -11.92
CA LEU A 235 -6.00 6.73 -12.79
C LEU A 235 -6.81 5.90 -13.80
N PRO A 236 -6.94 6.36 -15.04
CA PRO A 236 -7.57 5.60 -16.11
C PRO A 236 -6.87 4.26 -16.30
N TRP A 237 -7.64 3.20 -16.57
CA TRP A 237 -7.13 1.86 -16.86
C TRP A 237 -6.32 1.21 -15.71
N ALA A 238 -6.51 1.66 -14.47
CA ALA A 238 -5.92 1.07 -13.28
C ALA A 238 -7.00 0.47 -12.36
N GLY A 239 -6.65 -0.63 -11.70
CA GLY A 239 -7.43 -1.29 -10.65
C GLY A 239 -6.96 -0.89 -9.25
N HIS A 240 -7.09 -1.82 -8.29
CA HIS A 240 -6.70 -1.62 -6.89
C HIS A 240 -5.18 -1.56 -6.68
N ALA A 241 -4.40 -2.15 -7.58
CA ALA A 241 -2.94 -2.11 -7.57
C ALA A 241 -2.40 -1.26 -8.74
N PRO A 242 -2.60 0.08 -8.75
CA PRO A 242 -2.23 0.94 -9.87
C PRO A 242 -0.71 0.99 -10.10
N GLN A 243 0.11 0.70 -9.08
CA GLN A 243 1.57 0.55 -9.21
C GLN A 243 1.98 -0.53 -10.21
N SER A 244 1.13 -1.54 -10.40
CA SER A 244 1.35 -2.60 -11.39
C SER A 244 0.68 -2.31 -12.75
N ASP A 245 -0.39 -1.53 -12.77
CA ASP A 245 -1.15 -1.25 -14.00
C ASP A 245 -0.58 -0.05 -14.78
N CYS A 246 -0.09 0.98 -14.09
CA CYS A 246 0.42 2.22 -14.68
C CYS A 246 1.65 2.77 -13.93
N PRO A 247 2.77 2.02 -13.89
CA PRO A 247 3.95 2.36 -13.08
C PRO A 247 4.52 3.75 -13.41
N GLU A 248 4.58 4.15 -14.68
CA GLU A 248 5.08 5.46 -15.09
C GLU A 248 4.25 6.61 -14.50
N ALA A 249 2.94 6.48 -14.50
CA ALA A 249 2.05 7.49 -13.93
C ALA A 249 2.26 7.62 -12.40
N ILE A 250 2.51 6.50 -11.71
CA ILE A 250 2.78 6.52 -10.27
C ILE A 250 4.13 7.19 -9.97
N VAL A 251 5.18 6.88 -10.72
CA VAL A 251 6.50 7.54 -10.58
C VAL A 251 6.35 9.05 -10.75
N ASP A 252 5.62 9.49 -11.77
CA ASP A 252 5.37 10.92 -12.03
C ASP A 252 4.56 11.58 -10.89
N LEU A 253 3.55 10.90 -10.35
CA LEU A 253 2.80 11.38 -9.18
C LEU A 253 3.70 11.56 -7.95
N VAL A 254 4.58 10.60 -7.66
CA VAL A 254 5.53 10.69 -6.55
C VAL A 254 6.44 11.90 -6.73
N ARG A 255 7.06 12.05 -7.90
CA ARG A 255 7.96 13.18 -8.20
C ARG A 255 7.26 14.54 -8.08
N ARG A 256 6.07 14.69 -8.67
CA ARG A 256 5.29 15.94 -8.59
C ARG A 256 4.82 16.24 -7.18
N THR A 257 4.50 15.23 -6.39
CA THR A 257 4.06 15.44 -5.01
C THR A 257 5.25 15.81 -4.12
N ALA A 258 6.40 15.16 -4.30
CA ALA A 258 7.65 15.49 -3.62
C ALA A 258 8.11 16.93 -3.94
N ALA A 259 8.09 17.33 -5.21
CA ALA A 259 8.45 18.69 -5.60
C ALA A 259 7.59 19.78 -4.94
N ARG A 260 6.34 19.47 -4.55
CA ARG A 260 5.49 20.41 -3.79
C ARG A 260 5.96 20.57 -2.34
N ALA A 261 6.66 19.59 -1.76
CA ALA A 261 7.11 19.66 -0.38
C ALA A 261 8.08 20.83 -0.16
N SER A 262 8.99 21.09 -1.11
CA SER A 262 9.94 22.19 -1.06
C SER A 262 9.28 23.60 -1.08
N THR A 263 8.02 23.69 -1.52
CA THR A 263 7.25 24.94 -1.54
C THR A 263 6.20 25.03 -0.43
N TYR A 264 5.90 23.92 0.25
CA TYR A 264 4.89 23.87 1.31
C TYR A 264 5.40 24.38 2.66
N CYS A 265 6.71 24.30 2.90
CA CYS A 265 7.39 24.78 4.11
C CYS A 265 7.72 26.28 4.10
N ARG A 266 7.07 27.06 3.25
CA ARG A 266 7.19 28.55 3.22
C ARG A 266 5.81 29.12 3.58
#